data_34b612b4451fa94b7c4c1380cea4d4ea
#
_entry.id   34b612b4451fa94b7c4c1380cea4d4ea
#
_cell.length_a   1.000
_cell.length_b   1.000
_cell.length_c   1.000
_cell.angle_alpha   90.00
_cell.angle_beta   90.00
_cell.angle_gamma   90.00
#
_symmetry.space_group_name_H-M   'P 1'
#
loop_
_entity.id
_entity.type
_entity.pdbx_description
1 polymer ?
#
loop_
_entity_poly.entity_id
_entity_poly.type
_entity_poly.pdbx_seq_one_letter_code
_entity_poly.pdbx_strand_id
1 'polypeptide(L)'
;VAVVDVSEELKSLSSTMGSIEAVLDLDKLRADIAVLEEQAAAPSLWDDPEAAQKITSKLSHLQAEVRKAETLRGRIDDLGVLFDLAQEMDDADTLAEAEAELVSVRKALDEMEVRTLLSGEYAEREALVNIRAEAGGVDASDFAERLQRMYLRWAERHGYSTEIYETSYAEEAGIKSTTFVVKAPYAYGTLSVEQGTHRLVRISPFDNQGRRQTSFAGVEVLPVVETSDHVEIDEAELRVDVYRASGPGGQGVNTTDSAVRITHLPTGIVVSCQNERSQIQNKASAMNVLQAKLLERRRQEEKDKMDALKDGGSSWGNQMRSYVLHPYQMVKDLRTEFEVGNPQAVLDGEIDGFLEAGIRWRKQQEQTA
;
A
#
# COMPACT_ATOMS: atom_id res chain seq x y z
N VAL A 1 34.78 -0.26 -20.62
CA VAL A 1 33.68 0.66 -20.95
C VAL A 1 34.30 1.93 -21.52
N ALA A 2 33.88 2.42 -22.67
CA ALA A 2 34.48 3.61 -23.29
C ALA A 2 34.14 4.85 -22.47
N VAL A 3 35.09 5.76 -22.28
CA VAL A 3 34.96 6.99 -21.46
C VAL A 3 33.73 7.86 -21.87
N VAL A 4 33.35 7.82 -23.14
CA VAL A 4 32.17 8.51 -23.65
C VAL A 4 30.86 7.94 -23.08
N ASP A 5 30.79 6.63 -22.87
CA ASP A 5 29.63 5.91 -22.32
C ASP A 5 29.37 6.26 -20.86
N VAL A 6 30.41 6.40 -20.04
CA VAL A 6 30.29 6.74 -18.61
C VAL A 6 29.78 8.17 -18.42
N SER A 7 30.25 9.15 -19.20
CA SER A 7 29.79 10.54 -19.10
C SER A 7 28.32 10.70 -19.48
N GLU A 8 27.83 9.98 -20.48
CA GLU A 8 26.41 9.98 -20.86
C GLU A 8 25.57 9.30 -19.79
N GLU A 9 26.06 8.22 -19.22
CA GLU A 9 25.39 7.51 -18.14
C GLU A 9 25.26 8.38 -16.87
N LEU A 10 26.34 9.04 -16.45
CA LEU A 10 26.30 9.95 -15.30
C LEU A 10 25.32 11.12 -15.51
N LYS A 11 25.22 11.66 -16.72
CA LYS A 11 24.20 12.67 -17.06
C LYS A 11 22.79 12.10 -16.97
N SER A 12 22.58 10.88 -17.43
CA SER A 12 21.29 10.20 -17.34
C SER A 12 20.88 9.98 -15.88
N LEU A 13 21.78 9.49 -15.03
CA LEU A 13 21.53 9.30 -13.59
C LEU A 13 21.20 10.64 -12.91
N SER A 14 21.94 11.70 -13.19
CA SER A 14 21.69 13.03 -12.63
C SER A 14 20.35 13.61 -13.10
N SER A 15 19.96 13.39 -14.36
CA SER A 15 18.66 13.81 -14.90
C SER A 15 17.50 13.06 -14.23
N THR A 16 17.62 11.75 -14.07
CA THR A 16 16.62 10.92 -13.39
C THR A 16 16.47 11.34 -11.93
N MET A 17 17.60 11.59 -11.24
CA MET A 17 17.57 12.10 -9.87
C MET A 17 16.89 13.46 -9.77
N GLY A 18 17.12 14.37 -10.71
CA GLY A 18 16.44 15.66 -10.78
C GLY A 18 14.93 15.52 -10.95
N SER A 19 14.49 14.55 -11.75
CA SER A 19 13.05 14.24 -11.89
C SER A 19 12.44 13.71 -10.61
N ILE A 20 13.15 12.82 -9.89
CA ILE A 20 12.73 12.29 -8.60
C ILE A 20 12.62 13.42 -7.56
N GLU A 21 13.61 14.30 -7.47
CA GLU A 21 13.61 15.44 -6.55
C GLU A 21 12.44 16.40 -6.83
N ALA A 22 12.10 16.63 -8.10
CA ALA A 22 10.96 17.45 -8.49
C ALA A 22 9.62 16.83 -8.07
N VAL A 23 9.49 15.50 -8.16
CA VAL A 23 8.26 14.79 -7.72
C VAL A 23 8.16 14.74 -6.19
N LEU A 24 9.29 14.54 -5.50
CA LEU A 24 9.33 14.53 -4.02
C LEU A 24 9.06 15.89 -3.41
N ASP A 25 9.29 16.99 -4.16
CA ASP A 25 9.17 18.36 -3.67
C ASP A 25 9.93 18.56 -2.34
N LEU A 26 11.26 18.45 -2.42
CA LEU A 26 12.14 18.49 -1.24
C LEU A 26 11.95 19.76 -0.39
N ASP A 27 11.61 20.88 -1.02
CA ASP A 27 11.40 22.16 -0.31
C ASP A 27 10.13 22.10 0.54
N LYS A 28 9.07 21.50 0.03
CA LYS A 28 7.85 21.23 0.79
C LYS A 28 8.10 20.25 1.93
N LEU A 29 8.83 19.15 1.68
CA LEU A 29 9.18 18.19 2.72
C LEU A 29 9.98 18.84 3.86
N ARG A 30 10.95 19.72 3.54
CA ARG A 30 11.71 20.48 4.54
C ARG A 30 10.83 21.43 5.34
N ALA A 31 9.87 22.10 4.68
CA ALA A 31 8.90 22.96 5.36
C ALA A 31 8.00 22.16 6.32
N ASP A 32 7.49 21.01 5.89
CA ASP A 32 6.68 20.11 6.73
C ASP A 32 7.49 19.55 7.93
N ILE A 33 8.77 19.23 7.72
CA ILE A 33 9.70 18.82 8.77
C ILE A 33 9.83 19.95 9.82
N ALA A 34 10.05 21.19 9.38
CA ALA A 34 10.19 22.32 10.31
C ALA A 34 8.94 22.52 11.18
N VAL A 35 7.74 22.38 10.61
CA VAL A 35 6.47 22.44 11.34
C VAL A 35 6.36 21.30 12.35
N LEU A 36 6.72 20.08 11.96
CA LEU A 36 6.67 18.92 12.85
C LEU A 36 7.73 19.00 13.96
N GLU A 37 8.90 19.55 13.70
CA GLU A 37 9.93 19.82 14.71
C GLU A 37 9.45 20.83 15.77
N GLU A 38 8.75 21.89 15.34
CA GLU A 38 8.13 22.85 16.25
C GLU A 38 7.05 22.18 17.12
N GLN A 39 6.20 21.34 16.52
CA GLN A 39 5.20 20.56 17.27
C GLN A 39 5.84 19.57 18.23
N ALA A 40 6.92 18.90 17.81
CA ALA A 40 7.65 17.94 18.65
C ALA A 40 8.37 18.61 19.82
N ALA A 41 8.74 19.88 19.70
CA ALA A 41 9.37 20.66 20.75
C ALA A 41 8.36 21.25 21.75
N ALA A 42 7.05 21.19 21.47
CA ALA A 42 6.02 21.75 22.33
C ALA A 42 5.94 20.98 23.67
N PRO A 43 6.00 21.65 24.85
CA PRO A 43 5.96 20.99 26.16
C PRO A 43 4.69 20.15 26.39
N SER A 44 3.57 20.57 25.80
CA SER A 44 2.26 19.90 25.90
C SER A 44 2.12 18.64 25.05
N LEU A 45 3.09 18.33 24.18
CA LEU A 45 3.01 17.15 23.32
C LEU A 45 2.90 15.85 24.11
N TRP A 46 3.61 15.76 25.23
CA TRP A 46 3.69 14.55 26.06
C TRP A 46 2.47 14.36 26.99
N ASP A 47 1.53 15.31 26.97
CA ASP A 47 0.25 15.16 27.67
C ASP A 47 -0.66 14.13 26.96
N ASP A 48 -0.41 13.90 25.64
CA ASP A 48 -1.06 12.88 24.84
C ASP A 48 0.00 11.98 24.16
N PRO A 49 0.30 10.80 24.73
CA PRO A 49 1.32 9.88 24.21
C PRO A 49 1.03 9.38 22.79
N GLU A 50 -0.24 9.23 22.43
CA GLU A 50 -0.63 8.75 21.10
C GLU A 50 -0.37 9.81 20.03
N ALA A 51 -0.75 11.05 20.29
CA ALA A 51 -0.44 12.19 19.42
C ALA A 51 1.07 12.41 19.30
N ALA A 52 1.80 12.30 20.43
CA ALA A 52 3.26 12.39 20.43
C ALA A 52 3.91 11.34 19.56
N GLN A 53 3.46 10.09 19.63
CA GLN A 53 3.98 9.00 18.81
C GLN A 53 3.70 9.24 17.32
N LYS A 54 2.51 9.72 16.95
CA LYS A 54 2.16 10.04 15.56
C LYS A 54 3.06 11.14 14.99
N ILE A 55 3.26 12.23 15.74
CA ILE A 55 4.09 13.36 15.31
C ILE A 55 5.55 12.95 15.18
N THR A 56 6.13 12.28 16.17
CA THR A 56 7.54 11.86 16.14
C THR A 56 7.80 10.79 15.07
N SER A 57 6.88 9.87 14.86
CA SER A 57 6.98 8.87 13.79
C SER A 57 6.93 9.52 12.40
N LYS A 58 6.00 10.46 12.18
CA LYS A 58 5.90 11.20 10.92
C LYS A 58 7.14 12.04 10.67
N LEU A 59 7.65 12.74 11.69
CA LEU A 59 8.87 13.52 11.60
C LEU A 59 10.07 12.66 11.20
N SER A 60 10.27 11.53 11.89
CA SER A 60 11.35 10.60 11.58
C SER A 60 11.25 10.05 10.16
N HIS A 61 10.05 9.77 9.69
CA HIS A 61 9.81 9.29 8.32
C HIS A 61 10.21 10.33 7.28
N LEU A 62 9.72 11.58 7.40
CA LEU A 62 10.04 12.65 6.46
C LEU A 62 11.54 13.00 6.47
N GLN A 63 12.17 13.04 7.64
CA GLN A 63 13.62 13.25 7.75
C GLN A 63 14.42 12.12 7.07
N ALA A 64 13.97 10.87 7.17
CA ALA A 64 14.61 9.74 6.51
C ALA A 64 14.47 9.82 4.98
N GLU A 65 13.32 10.26 4.47
CA GLU A 65 13.06 10.44 3.03
C GLU A 65 13.97 11.53 2.44
N VAL A 66 14.04 12.69 3.08
CA VAL A 66 14.94 13.78 2.64
C VAL A 66 16.39 13.34 2.66
N ARG A 67 16.81 12.69 3.76
CA ARG A 67 18.20 12.19 3.91
C ARG A 67 18.57 11.17 2.83
N LYS A 68 17.65 10.27 2.49
CA LYS A 68 17.88 9.29 1.40
C LYS A 68 18.12 9.99 0.06
N ALA A 69 17.27 10.96 -0.27
CA ALA A 69 17.39 11.71 -1.51
C ALA A 69 18.71 12.50 -1.57
N GLU A 70 19.06 13.21 -0.51
CA GLU A 70 20.30 13.98 -0.42
C GLU A 70 21.55 13.07 -0.47
N THR A 71 21.52 11.93 0.22
CA THR A 71 22.61 10.95 0.19
C THR A 71 22.81 10.40 -1.21
N LEU A 72 21.73 10.03 -1.91
CA LEU A 72 21.83 9.49 -3.25
C LEU A 72 22.31 10.53 -4.25
N ARG A 73 21.84 11.79 -4.13
CA ARG A 73 22.35 12.90 -4.93
C ARG A 73 23.86 13.09 -4.74
N GLY A 74 24.33 13.13 -3.48
CA GLY A 74 25.76 13.21 -3.16
C GLY A 74 26.57 12.07 -3.77
N ARG A 75 26.08 10.84 -3.70
CA ARG A 75 26.75 9.67 -4.32
C ARG A 75 26.83 9.80 -5.85
N ILE A 76 25.81 10.33 -6.51
CA ILE A 76 25.84 10.57 -7.96
C ILE A 76 26.87 11.64 -8.32
N ASP A 77 26.94 12.72 -7.55
CA ASP A 77 27.88 13.81 -7.78
C ASP A 77 29.34 13.34 -7.53
N ASP A 78 29.58 12.59 -6.45
CA ASP A 78 30.89 12.04 -6.11
C ASP A 78 31.37 10.99 -7.12
N LEU A 79 30.44 10.26 -7.76
CA LEU A 79 30.76 9.23 -8.75
C LEU A 79 31.47 9.82 -9.98
N GLY A 80 31.09 11.01 -10.41
CA GLY A 80 31.78 11.74 -11.48
C GLY A 80 33.21 12.04 -11.12
N VAL A 81 33.44 12.53 -9.91
CA VAL A 81 34.80 12.81 -9.40
C VAL A 81 35.65 11.56 -9.29
N LEU A 82 35.05 10.44 -8.87
CA LEU A 82 35.73 9.16 -8.73
C LEU A 82 36.19 8.60 -10.09
N PHE A 83 35.39 8.71 -11.13
CA PHE A 83 35.78 8.32 -12.49
C PHE A 83 36.86 9.23 -13.07
N ASP A 84 36.79 10.55 -12.86
CA ASP A 84 37.81 11.48 -13.30
C ASP A 84 39.16 11.17 -12.62
N LEU A 85 39.15 10.92 -11.31
CA LEU A 85 40.35 10.56 -10.54
C LEU A 85 40.96 9.24 -11.02
N ALA A 86 40.13 8.22 -11.26
CA ALA A 86 40.59 6.93 -11.77
C ALA A 86 41.28 7.06 -13.14
N GLN A 87 40.79 7.96 -13.99
CA GLN A 87 41.36 8.24 -15.30
C GLN A 87 42.67 9.02 -15.19
N GLU A 88 42.74 10.04 -14.34
CA GLU A 88 43.96 10.86 -14.16
C GLU A 88 45.10 10.03 -13.57
N MET A 89 44.82 9.12 -12.66
CA MET A 89 45.82 8.30 -11.98
C MET A 89 46.19 7.01 -12.75
N ASP A 90 45.44 6.68 -13.80
CA ASP A 90 45.55 5.38 -14.54
C ASP A 90 45.51 4.17 -13.58
N ASP A 91 44.68 4.26 -12.53
CA ASP A 91 44.57 3.30 -11.47
C ASP A 91 43.41 2.32 -11.69
N ALA A 92 43.73 1.07 -11.96
CA ALA A 92 42.75 0.01 -12.23
C ALA A 92 41.90 -0.30 -10.98
N ASP A 93 42.42 -0.18 -9.78
CA ASP A 93 41.72 -0.48 -8.54
C ASP A 93 40.65 0.61 -8.27
N THR A 94 41.00 1.87 -8.44
CA THR A 94 40.07 3.01 -8.34
C THR A 94 38.98 2.94 -9.43
N LEU A 95 39.34 2.50 -10.64
CA LEU A 95 38.34 2.30 -11.71
C LEU A 95 37.35 1.18 -11.36
N ALA A 96 37.81 0.07 -10.82
CA ALA A 96 36.95 -1.03 -10.37
C ALA A 96 36.01 -0.61 -9.24
N GLU A 97 36.49 0.22 -8.31
CA GLU A 97 35.68 0.81 -7.25
C GLU A 97 34.57 1.73 -7.83
N ALA A 98 34.92 2.58 -8.78
CA ALA A 98 33.97 3.47 -9.46
C ALA A 98 32.87 2.69 -10.23
N GLU A 99 33.25 1.61 -10.92
CA GLU A 99 32.31 0.75 -11.63
C GLU A 99 31.37 0.02 -10.66
N ALA A 100 31.85 -0.46 -9.51
CA ALA A 100 31.02 -1.09 -8.48
C ALA A 100 30.04 -0.08 -7.85
N GLU A 101 30.51 1.12 -7.57
CA GLU A 101 29.67 2.19 -7.04
C GLU A 101 28.61 2.64 -8.07
N LEU A 102 28.93 2.71 -9.36
CA LEU A 102 27.99 3.00 -10.43
C LEU A 102 26.83 2.00 -10.44
N VAL A 103 27.12 0.70 -10.31
CA VAL A 103 26.08 -0.36 -10.24
C VAL A 103 25.22 -0.16 -8.99
N SER A 104 25.83 0.13 -7.85
CA SER A 104 25.13 0.38 -6.59
C SER A 104 24.22 1.60 -6.63
N VAL A 105 24.71 2.72 -7.20
CA VAL A 105 23.96 3.97 -7.37
C VAL A 105 22.79 3.77 -8.32
N ARG A 106 22.99 3.07 -9.43
CA ARG A 106 21.93 2.78 -10.40
C ARG A 106 20.79 2.02 -9.74
N LYS A 107 21.12 0.96 -8.97
CA LYS A 107 20.13 0.19 -8.23
C LYS A 107 19.36 1.04 -7.22
N ALA A 108 20.07 1.87 -6.45
CA ALA A 108 19.45 2.74 -5.46
C ALA A 108 18.55 3.80 -6.10
N LEU A 109 18.92 4.31 -7.30
CA LEU A 109 18.14 5.27 -8.06
C LEU A 109 16.86 4.63 -8.61
N ASP A 110 16.96 3.42 -9.17
CA ASP A 110 15.79 2.67 -9.66
C ASP A 110 14.80 2.38 -8.53
N GLU A 111 15.28 1.95 -7.35
CA GLU A 111 14.43 1.74 -6.17
C GLU A 111 13.74 3.02 -5.71
N MET A 112 14.45 4.16 -5.73
CA MET A 112 13.88 5.46 -5.35
C MET A 112 12.88 5.97 -6.38
N GLU A 113 13.15 5.80 -7.67
CA GLU A 113 12.22 6.15 -8.76
C GLU A 113 10.90 5.39 -8.63
N VAL A 114 10.97 4.07 -8.46
CA VAL A 114 9.79 3.22 -8.25
C VAL A 114 8.99 3.70 -7.03
N ARG A 115 9.66 4.00 -5.93
CA ARG A 115 9.02 4.48 -4.70
C ARG A 115 8.31 5.83 -4.91
N THR A 116 8.90 6.71 -5.68
CA THR A 116 8.29 8.01 -6.05
C THR A 116 7.05 7.85 -6.93
N LEU A 117 6.96 6.76 -7.68
CA LEU A 117 5.78 6.41 -8.49
C LEU A 117 4.64 5.82 -7.65
N LEU A 118 4.90 5.39 -6.40
CA LEU A 118 3.88 4.91 -5.48
C LEU A 118 3.05 6.09 -4.97
N SER A 119 1.95 6.35 -5.67
CA SER A 119 0.99 7.40 -5.33
C SER A 119 -0.39 6.80 -5.14
N GLY A 120 -1.21 7.43 -4.31
CA GLY A 120 -2.58 7.02 -4.02
C GLY A 120 -2.90 7.10 -2.53
N GLU A 121 -4.19 7.18 -2.21
CA GLU A 121 -4.69 7.37 -0.83
C GLU A 121 -4.16 6.31 0.16
N TYR A 122 -3.90 5.08 -0.32
CA TYR A 122 -3.51 3.95 0.52
C TYR A 122 -2.11 3.41 0.19
N ALA A 123 -1.33 4.07 -0.68
CA ALA A 123 -0.05 3.53 -1.16
C ALA A 123 0.93 3.21 -0.01
N GLU A 124 0.95 4.04 1.05
CA GLU A 124 1.84 3.90 2.21
C GLU A 124 1.44 2.80 3.19
N ARG A 125 0.24 2.22 3.01
CA ARG A 125 -0.32 1.25 3.95
C ARG A 125 0.35 -0.12 3.85
N GLU A 126 0.20 -0.90 4.92
CA GLU A 126 0.47 -2.34 4.90
C GLU A 126 -0.48 -3.05 3.93
N ALA A 127 -0.06 -4.18 3.40
CA ALA A 127 -0.83 -4.96 2.43
C ALA A 127 -1.47 -6.18 3.07
N LEU A 128 -2.78 -6.32 2.92
CA LEU A 128 -3.52 -7.54 3.15
C LEU A 128 -3.63 -8.30 1.83
N VAL A 129 -3.07 -9.49 1.75
CA VAL A 129 -3.04 -10.31 0.54
C VAL A 129 -3.95 -11.51 0.71
N ASN A 130 -4.89 -11.67 -0.21
CA ASN A 130 -5.78 -12.82 -0.33
C ASN A 130 -5.42 -13.62 -1.57
N ILE A 131 -5.19 -14.92 -1.43
CA ILE A 131 -4.95 -15.82 -2.55
C ILE A 131 -6.03 -16.90 -2.53
N ARG A 132 -6.63 -17.18 -3.69
CA ARG A 132 -7.63 -18.23 -3.86
C ARG A 132 -7.28 -19.13 -5.03
N ALA A 133 -7.39 -20.44 -4.81
CA ALA A 133 -7.37 -21.39 -5.91
C ALA A 133 -8.64 -21.22 -6.75
N GLU A 134 -8.45 -21.13 -8.07
CA GLU A 134 -9.54 -21.03 -9.03
C GLU A 134 -9.67 -22.32 -9.85
N ALA A 135 -9.86 -22.23 -11.16
CA ALA A 135 -9.99 -23.42 -11.99
C ALA A 135 -8.68 -24.20 -12.13
N GLY A 136 -8.76 -25.51 -12.09
CA GLY A 136 -7.62 -26.42 -12.26
C GLY A 136 -7.52 -27.53 -11.20
N GLY A 137 -8.51 -27.63 -10.30
CA GLY A 137 -8.56 -28.69 -9.29
C GLY A 137 -7.37 -28.69 -8.34
N VAL A 138 -6.75 -29.85 -8.10
CA VAL A 138 -5.60 -30.00 -7.21
C VAL A 138 -4.41 -29.16 -7.63
N ASP A 139 -4.15 -29.04 -8.95
CA ASP A 139 -3.09 -28.18 -9.47
C ASP A 139 -3.30 -26.69 -9.12
N ALA A 140 -4.55 -26.21 -9.11
CA ALA A 140 -4.85 -24.84 -8.71
C ALA A 140 -4.61 -24.62 -7.21
N SER A 141 -4.93 -25.59 -6.36
CA SER A 141 -4.66 -25.53 -4.93
C SER A 141 -3.17 -25.56 -4.61
N ASP A 142 -2.39 -26.39 -5.28
CA ASP A 142 -0.92 -26.40 -5.18
C ASP A 142 -0.31 -25.07 -5.70
N PHE A 143 -0.87 -24.53 -6.78
CA PHE A 143 -0.43 -23.26 -7.32
C PHE A 143 -0.69 -22.09 -6.36
N ALA A 144 -1.87 -22.04 -5.73
CA ALA A 144 -2.19 -21.03 -4.72
C ALA A 144 -1.21 -21.07 -3.53
N GLU A 145 -0.81 -22.28 -3.07
CA GLU A 145 0.20 -22.43 -2.03
C GLU A 145 1.60 -21.96 -2.49
N ARG A 146 1.96 -22.20 -3.75
CA ARG A 146 3.21 -21.71 -4.34
C ARG A 146 3.24 -20.18 -4.43
N LEU A 147 2.12 -19.55 -4.78
CA LEU A 147 2.01 -18.08 -4.77
C LEU A 147 2.11 -17.52 -3.37
N GLN A 148 1.46 -18.13 -2.37
CA GLN A 148 1.62 -17.73 -0.97
C GLN A 148 3.11 -17.76 -0.57
N ARG A 149 3.79 -18.87 -0.84
CA ARG A 149 5.22 -19.02 -0.55
C ARG A 149 6.06 -17.98 -1.29
N MET A 150 5.74 -17.68 -2.53
CA MET A 150 6.45 -16.67 -3.34
C MET A 150 6.41 -15.29 -2.67
N TYR A 151 5.24 -14.83 -2.26
CA TYR A 151 5.10 -13.53 -1.60
C TYR A 151 5.70 -13.50 -0.20
N LEU A 152 5.57 -14.57 0.58
CA LEU A 152 6.20 -14.65 1.89
C LEU A 152 7.73 -14.63 1.80
N ARG A 153 8.32 -15.32 0.82
CA ARG A 153 9.76 -15.28 0.57
C ARG A 153 10.24 -13.95 0.04
N TRP A 154 9.46 -13.30 -0.81
CA TRP A 154 9.76 -11.94 -1.23
C TRP A 154 9.80 -11.00 -0.03
N ALA A 155 8.81 -11.04 0.86
CA ALA A 155 8.79 -10.24 2.08
C ALA A 155 9.99 -10.54 3.00
N GLU A 156 10.33 -11.83 3.19
CA GLU A 156 11.49 -12.25 3.96
C GLU A 156 12.82 -11.69 3.41
N ARG A 157 13.02 -11.73 2.09
CA ARG A 157 14.19 -11.17 1.41
C ARG A 157 14.34 -9.66 1.62
N HIS A 158 13.22 -8.95 1.77
CA HIS A 158 13.20 -7.51 2.04
C HIS A 158 13.22 -7.16 3.54
N GLY A 159 13.28 -8.18 4.42
CA GLY A 159 13.22 -7.98 5.87
C GLY A 159 11.86 -7.50 6.37
N TYR A 160 10.80 -7.73 5.61
CA TYR A 160 9.44 -7.35 5.98
C TYR A 160 8.80 -8.42 6.86
N SER A 161 8.13 -7.99 7.93
CA SER A 161 7.37 -8.88 8.79
C SER A 161 6.06 -9.28 8.11
N THR A 162 5.70 -10.56 8.24
CA THR A 162 4.43 -11.10 7.71
C THR A 162 3.68 -11.84 8.80
N GLU A 163 2.35 -11.82 8.71
CA GLU A 163 1.47 -12.56 9.61
C GLU A 163 0.36 -13.23 8.79
N ILE A 164 0.21 -14.54 8.96
CA ILE A 164 -0.86 -15.30 8.30
C ILE A 164 -2.09 -15.28 9.21
N TYR A 165 -3.20 -14.73 8.70
CA TYR A 165 -4.45 -14.65 9.46
C TYR A 165 -5.28 -15.90 9.32
N GLU A 166 -5.35 -16.45 8.10
CA GLU A 166 -6.18 -17.63 7.83
C GLU A 166 -5.59 -18.43 6.66
N THR A 167 -5.71 -19.75 6.74
CA THR A 167 -5.38 -20.65 5.63
C THR A 167 -6.39 -21.78 5.60
N SER A 168 -7.08 -21.93 4.47
CA SER A 168 -7.97 -23.05 4.19
C SER A 168 -7.26 -24.06 3.30
N TYR A 169 -6.99 -25.25 3.83
CA TYR A 169 -6.30 -26.30 3.10
C TYR A 169 -7.24 -27.06 2.17
N ALA A 170 -6.71 -27.51 1.03
CA ALA A 170 -7.41 -28.45 0.15
C ALA A 170 -7.31 -29.89 0.70
N GLU A 171 -8.18 -30.76 0.20
CA GLU A 171 -8.26 -32.14 0.73
C GLU A 171 -7.07 -33.01 0.30
N GLU A 172 -6.56 -32.83 -0.93
CA GLU A 172 -5.49 -33.66 -1.50
C GLU A 172 -4.12 -32.97 -1.39
N ALA A 173 -4.00 -31.72 -1.83
CA ALA A 173 -2.76 -30.95 -1.78
C ALA A 173 -3.03 -29.45 -1.92
N GLY A 174 -2.14 -28.64 -1.33
CA GLY A 174 -2.18 -27.18 -1.44
C GLY A 174 -3.28 -26.54 -0.59
N ILE A 175 -3.63 -25.30 -0.95
CA ILE A 175 -4.59 -24.47 -0.23
C ILE A 175 -5.76 -24.04 -1.12
N LYS A 176 -6.97 -23.99 -0.54
CA LYS A 176 -8.15 -23.39 -1.20
C LYS A 176 -8.05 -21.87 -1.19
N SER A 177 -7.63 -21.32 -0.06
CA SER A 177 -7.42 -19.89 0.12
C SER A 177 -6.47 -19.59 1.27
N THR A 178 -5.86 -18.43 1.23
CA THR A 178 -5.07 -17.90 2.34
C THR A 178 -5.21 -16.38 2.41
N THR A 179 -5.12 -15.86 3.64
CA THR A 179 -5.09 -14.43 3.92
C THR A 179 -3.89 -14.15 4.82
N PHE A 180 -3.04 -13.26 4.41
CA PHE A 180 -1.89 -12.81 5.20
C PHE A 180 -1.62 -11.32 5.01
N VAL A 181 -0.93 -10.72 5.98
CA VAL A 181 -0.54 -9.31 5.93
C VAL A 181 0.97 -9.19 5.77
N VAL A 182 1.39 -8.22 4.97
CA VAL A 182 2.79 -7.77 4.87
C VAL A 182 2.89 -6.43 5.61
N LYS A 183 3.57 -6.45 6.75
CA LYS A 183 3.72 -5.32 7.67
C LYS A 183 4.94 -4.49 7.29
N ALA A 184 4.82 -3.70 6.24
CA ALA A 184 5.85 -2.80 5.79
C ALA A 184 5.25 -1.51 5.22
N PRO A 185 5.94 -0.37 5.35
CA PRO A 185 5.56 0.85 4.66
C PRO A 185 5.53 0.61 3.14
N TYR A 186 4.53 1.15 2.46
CA TYR A 186 4.33 1.01 1.02
C TYR A 186 4.09 -0.43 0.51
N ALA A 187 3.80 -1.38 1.40
CA ALA A 187 3.53 -2.75 0.99
C ALA A 187 2.30 -2.84 0.08
N TYR A 188 1.22 -2.10 0.40
CA TYR A 188 0.04 -2.05 -0.46
C TYR A 188 0.36 -1.42 -1.81
N GLY A 189 1.01 -0.25 -1.85
CA GLY A 189 1.40 0.41 -3.10
C GLY A 189 2.21 -0.52 -4.00
N THR A 190 3.16 -1.25 -3.43
CA THR A 190 4.04 -2.18 -4.13
C THR A 190 3.30 -3.43 -4.61
N LEU A 191 2.55 -4.11 -3.72
CA LEU A 191 1.92 -5.39 -4.04
C LEU A 191 0.58 -5.27 -4.76
N SER A 192 -0.07 -4.11 -4.75
CA SER A 192 -1.37 -3.92 -5.41
C SER A 192 -1.33 -4.16 -6.93
N VAL A 193 -0.16 -4.07 -7.55
CA VAL A 193 0.03 -4.43 -8.97
C VAL A 193 -0.02 -5.93 -9.22
N GLU A 194 0.06 -6.76 -8.18
CA GLU A 194 -0.05 -8.22 -8.27
C GLU A 194 -1.50 -8.72 -8.31
N GLN A 195 -2.45 -7.83 -8.10
CA GLN A 195 -3.86 -8.16 -8.11
C GLN A 195 -4.32 -8.64 -9.49
N GLY A 196 -5.04 -9.77 -9.50
CA GLY A 196 -5.60 -10.36 -10.70
C GLY A 196 -5.45 -11.87 -10.76
N THR A 197 -5.74 -12.43 -11.94
CA THR A 197 -5.66 -13.88 -12.18
C THR A 197 -4.27 -14.28 -12.68
N HIS A 198 -3.65 -15.19 -11.96
CA HIS A 198 -2.37 -15.82 -12.29
C HIS A 198 -2.62 -17.19 -12.93
N ARG A 199 -1.86 -17.53 -13.98
CA ARG A 199 -1.97 -18.78 -14.71
C ARG A 199 -0.71 -19.62 -14.59
N LEU A 200 -0.86 -20.91 -14.27
CA LEU A 200 0.22 -21.89 -14.26
C LEU A 200 0.00 -22.92 -15.37
N VAL A 201 1.03 -23.17 -16.16
CA VAL A 201 1.06 -24.24 -17.17
C VAL A 201 2.24 -25.15 -16.89
N ARG A 202 1.95 -26.41 -16.56
CA ARG A 202 2.98 -27.43 -16.28
C ARG A 202 2.48 -28.83 -16.60
N ILE A 203 3.39 -29.80 -16.60
CA ILE A 203 3.00 -31.20 -16.45
C ILE A 203 2.60 -31.39 -15.00
N SER A 204 1.34 -31.82 -14.77
CA SER A 204 0.81 -31.98 -13.42
C SER A 204 1.46 -33.17 -12.71
N PRO A 205 2.00 -32.99 -11.50
CA PRO A 205 2.45 -34.10 -10.68
C PRO A 205 1.29 -34.95 -10.13
N PHE A 206 0.05 -34.47 -10.22
CA PHE A 206 -1.17 -35.13 -9.76
C PHE A 206 -1.89 -35.88 -10.90
N ASP A 207 -1.46 -35.71 -12.15
CA ASP A 207 -2.02 -36.41 -13.30
C ASP A 207 -1.20 -37.68 -13.61
N ASN A 208 -1.79 -38.84 -13.38
CA ASN A 208 -1.18 -40.16 -13.64
C ASN A 208 -0.77 -40.36 -15.12
N GLN A 209 -1.33 -39.60 -16.04
CA GLN A 209 -1.00 -39.67 -17.49
C GLN A 209 0.09 -38.66 -17.88
N GLY A 210 0.62 -37.87 -16.96
CA GLY A 210 1.69 -36.91 -17.23
C GLY A 210 1.30 -35.82 -18.24
N ARG A 211 0.01 -35.46 -18.30
CA ARG A 211 -0.47 -34.45 -19.24
C ARG A 211 -0.16 -33.03 -18.75
N ARG A 212 0.03 -32.14 -19.70
CA ARG A 212 0.11 -30.72 -19.44
C ARG A 212 -1.24 -30.19 -18.97
N GLN A 213 -1.26 -29.55 -17.82
CA GLN A 213 -2.44 -28.94 -17.22
C GLN A 213 -2.25 -27.43 -17.09
N THR A 214 -3.38 -26.72 -17.13
CA THR A 214 -3.45 -25.28 -16.88
C THR A 214 -4.31 -25.05 -15.64
N SER A 215 -3.79 -24.27 -14.69
CA SER A 215 -4.49 -23.94 -13.47
C SER A 215 -4.40 -22.44 -13.19
N PHE A 216 -5.34 -21.94 -12.41
CA PHE A 216 -5.50 -20.54 -12.12
C PHE A 216 -5.60 -20.29 -10.62
N ALA A 217 -5.05 -19.16 -10.19
CA ALA A 217 -5.21 -18.65 -8.84
C ALA A 217 -5.44 -17.14 -8.89
N GLY A 218 -6.40 -16.68 -8.10
CA GLY A 218 -6.70 -15.25 -7.94
C GLY A 218 -5.91 -14.65 -6.79
N VAL A 219 -5.28 -13.52 -7.02
CA VAL A 219 -4.61 -12.70 -6.02
C VAL A 219 -5.37 -11.39 -5.86
N GLU A 220 -5.75 -11.07 -4.64
CA GLU A 220 -6.38 -9.82 -4.25
C GLU A 220 -5.48 -9.13 -3.22
N VAL A 221 -5.25 -7.84 -3.38
CA VAL A 221 -4.41 -7.05 -2.48
C VAL A 221 -5.23 -5.86 -1.98
N LEU A 222 -5.36 -5.73 -0.67
CA LEU A 222 -6.11 -4.67 -0.02
C LEU A 222 -5.19 -3.89 0.95
N PRO A 223 -5.42 -2.59 1.14
CA PRO A 223 -4.72 -1.85 2.17
C PRO A 223 -5.25 -2.23 3.56
N VAL A 224 -4.36 -2.27 4.54
CA VAL A 224 -4.77 -2.34 5.95
C VAL A 224 -5.20 -0.95 6.40
N VAL A 225 -6.47 -0.81 6.77
CA VAL A 225 -7.06 0.45 7.25
C VAL A 225 -7.33 0.33 8.73
N GLU A 226 -6.84 1.31 9.50
CA GLU A 226 -7.18 1.41 10.93
C GLU A 226 -8.64 1.81 11.07
N THR A 227 -9.43 0.99 11.74
CA THR A 227 -10.81 1.34 12.11
C THR A 227 -10.77 2.33 13.28
N SER A 228 -11.11 3.58 13.02
CA SER A 228 -11.33 4.54 14.08
C SER A 228 -12.64 4.23 14.80
N ASP A 229 -12.58 4.02 16.11
CA ASP A 229 -13.77 3.80 16.95
C ASP A 229 -14.43 5.12 17.39
N HIS A 230 -13.87 6.26 17.00
CA HIS A 230 -14.37 7.57 17.32
C HIS A 230 -14.37 8.49 16.09
N VAL A 231 -15.43 9.28 15.94
CA VAL A 231 -15.53 10.34 14.93
C VAL A 231 -15.55 11.67 15.68
N GLU A 232 -14.59 12.54 15.41
CA GLU A 232 -14.65 13.91 15.92
C GLU A 232 -15.82 14.66 15.30
N ILE A 233 -16.66 15.25 16.14
CA ILE A 233 -17.84 16.03 15.72
C ILE A 233 -17.59 17.47 16.11
N ASP A 234 -17.49 18.36 15.13
CA ASP A 234 -17.41 19.80 15.38
C ASP A 234 -18.80 20.33 15.76
N GLU A 235 -18.90 21.01 16.92
CA GLU A 235 -20.14 21.62 17.34
C GLU A 235 -20.66 22.68 16.36
N ALA A 236 -19.81 23.29 15.57
CA ALA A 236 -20.17 24.25 14.54
C ALA A 236 -20.95 23.60 13.37
N GLU A 237 -20.78 22.30 13.17
CA GLU A 237 -21.48 21.51 12.15
C GLU A 237 -22.82 20.95 12.63
N LEU A 238 -23.21 21.25 13.90
CA LEU A 238 -24.41 20.76 14.50
C LEU A 238 -25.48 21.85 14.57
N ARG A 239 -26.67 21.50 14.15
CA ARG A 239 -27.89 22.28 14.46
C ARG A 239 -28.67 21.56 15.54
N VAL A 240 -28.87 22.22 16.67
CA VAL A 240 -29.58 21.69 17.81
C VAL A 240 -30.93 22.43 17.94
N ASP A 241 -32.03 21.69 17.78
CA ASP A 241 -33.38 22.18 17.92
C ASP A 241 -34.02 21.57 19.21
N VAL A 242 -34.62 22.39 20.02
CA VAL A 242 -35.34 21.97 21.25
C VAL A 242 -36.84 22.08 21.01
N TYR A 243 -37.61 21.05 21.37
CA TYR A 243 -39.06 21.03 21.16
C TYR A 243 -39.78 20.28 22.29
N ARG A 244 -41.08 20.38 22.32
CA ARG A 244 -41.90 19.64 23.29
C ARG A 244 -41.98 18.17 22.93
N ALA A 245 -41.72 17.32 23.92
CA ALA A 245 -41.96 15.90 23.76
C ALA A 245 -43.43 15.60 23.53
N SER A 246 -43.75 14.78 22.53
CA SER A 246 -45.12 14.31 22.25
C SER A 246 -45.21 12.83 22.59
N GLY A 247 -46.11 12.46 23.53
CA GLY A 247 -46.34 11.05 23.89
C GLY A 247 -47.39 10.89 24.98
N PRO A 248 -47.91 9.67 25.21
CA PRO A 248 -48.83 9.39 26.32
C PRO A 248 -48.03 9.39 27.61
N GLY A 249 -48.01 10.52 28.30
CA GLY A 249 -47.32 10.74 29.58
C GLY A 249 -47.96 11.81 30.41
N GLY A 250 -47.77 11.74 31.76
CA GLY A 250 -48.40 12.62 32.72
C GLY A 250 -47.99 14.08 32.61
N GLN A 251 -48.57 14.94 33.49
CA GLN A 251 -48.48 16.40 33.47
C GLN A 251 -47.09 17.04 33.25
N GLY A 252 -45.99 16.33 33.53
CA GLY A 252 -44.60 16.80 33.31
C GLY A 252 -44.09 16.73 31.88
N VAL A 253 -44.66 15.87 31.04
CA VAL A 253 -44.23 15.66 29.63
C VAL A 253 -44.77 16.75 28.70
N ASN A 254 -45.90 17.38 29.09
CA ASN A 254 -46.57 18.36 28.26
C ASN A 254 -46.24 19.82 28.60
N THR A 255 -45.41 20.10 29.60
CA THR A 255 -45.17 21.47 30.08
C THR A 255 -43.72 21.96 29.87
N THR A 256 -42.76 21.10 29.54
CA THR A 256 -41.36 21.50 29.40
C THR A 256 -40.79 21.08 28.04
N ASP A 257 -40.08 22.00 27.38
CA ASP A 257 -39.38 21.73 26.14
C ASP A 257 -38.07 20.97 26.45
N SER A 258 -38.17 19.64 26.64
CA SER A 258 -37.03 18.78 26.99
C SER A 258 -36.51 17.90 25.84
N ALA A 259 -37.30 17.75 24.80
CA ALA A 259 -36.90 16.96 23.62
C ALA A 259 -35.87 17.73 22.78
N VAL A 260 -34.83 17.01 22.34
CA VAL A 260 -33.72 17.56 21.55
C VAL A 260 -33.63 16.86 20.22
N ARG A 261 -33.47 17.62 19.15
CA ARG A 261 -33.15 17.15 17.80
C ARG A 261 -31.81 17.72 17.39
N ILE A 262 -30.87 16.86 17.02
CA ILE A 262 -29.57 17.26 16.49
C ILE A 262 -29.51 16.88 15.02
N THR A 263 -29.17 17.85 14.18
CA THR A 263 -28.92 17.66 12.76
C THR A 263 -27.45 17.91 12.50
N HIS A 264 -26.74 16.91 11.97
CA HIS A 264 -25.38 17.08 11.49
C HIS A 264 -25.41 17.61 10.06
N LEU A 265 -25.04 18.87 9.88
CA LEU A 265 -25.20 19.60 8.62
C LEU A 265 -24.48 18.96 7.42
N PRO A 266 -23.21 18.51 7.53
CA PRO A 266 -22.48 17.95 6.41
C PRO A 266 -23.08 16.65 5.88
N THR A 267 -23.62 15.78 6.75
CA THR A 267 -24.16 14.46 6.38
C THR A 267 -25.67 14.42 6.27
N GLY A 268 -26.37 15.44 6.80
CA GLY A 268 -27.84 15.47 6.87
C GLY A 268 -28.43 14.48 7.88
N ILE A 269 -27.61 13.82 8.72
CA ILE A 269 -28.09 12.85 9.70
C ILE A 269 -28.85 13.61 10.81
N VAL A 270 -30.05 13.15 11.10
CA VAL A 270 -30.92 13.70 12.15
C VAL A 270 -31.09 12.67 13.25
N VAL A 271 -30.90 13.10 14.49
CA VAL A 271 -31.14 12.31 15.70
C VAL A 271 -32.07 13.10 16.64
N SER A 272 -33.11 12.44 17.16
CA SER A 272 -34.01 13.02 18.14
C SER A 272 -34.01 12.18 19.42
N CYS A 273 -33.96 12.81 20.56
CA CYS A 273 -34.08 12.18 21.89
C CYS A 273 -35.07 12.91 22.75
N GLN A 274 -36.00 12.17 23.38
CA GLN A 274 -37.04 12.70 24.24
C GLN A 274 -37.31 11.86 25.50
N ASN A 275 -36.46 10.86 25.74
CA ASN A 275 -36.71 9.83 26.77
C ASN A 275 -36.44 10.33 28.19
N GLU A 276 -35.62 11.38 28.33
CA GLU A 276 -35.25 11.94 29.63
C GLU A 276 -36.02 13.22 29.94
N ARG A 277 -36.17 13.52 31.25
CA ARG A 277 -36.81 14.75 31.69
C ARG A 277 -35.93 15.98 31.58
N SER A 278 -34.64 15.78 31.41
CA SER A 278 -33.64 16.86 31.33
C SER A 278 -33.21 17.05 29.86
N GLN A 279 -33.29 18.29 29.39
CA GLN A 279 -32.78 18.69 28.08
C GLN A 279 -31.29 18.34 27.89
N ILE A 280 -30.47 18.49 28.94
CA ILE A 280 -29.02 18.22 28.93
C ILE A 280 -28.78 16.72 28.72
N GLN A 281 -29.56 15.85 29.40
CA GLN A 281 -29.44 14.40 29.24
C GLN A 281 -29.92 13.97 27.86
N ASN A 282 -31.00 14.55 27.33
CA ASN A 282 -31.46 14.28 25.96
C ASN A 282 -30.44 14.72 24.91
N LYS A 283 -29.77 15.90 25.12
CA LYS A 283 -28.67 16.33 24.23
C LYS A 283 -27.49 15.33 24.26
N ALA A 284 -27.08 14.91 25.45
CA ALA A 284 -26.00 13.93 25.59
C ALA A 284 -26.34 12.58 24.95
N SER A 285 -27.54 12.06 25.15
CA SER A 285 -28.02 10.83 24.53
C SER A 285 -28.12 10.96 23.02
N ALA A 286 -28.61 12.10 22.50
CA ALA A 286 -28.67 12.36 21.06
C ALA A 286 -27.25 12.45 20.43
N MET A 287 -26.29 13.04 21.12
CA MET A 287 -24.87 13.07 20.69
C MET A 287 -24.27 11.67 20.60
N ASN A 288 -24.51 10.81 21.58
CA ASN A 288 -24.03 9.43 21.55
C ASN A 288 -24.61 8.63 20.36
N VAL A 289 -25.91 8.83 20.08
CA VAL A 289 -26.55 8.18 18.92
C VAL A 289 -26.03 8.76 17.61
N LEU A 290 -25.80 10.06 17.54
CA LEU A 290 -25.18 10.71 16.37
C LEU A 290 -23.77 10.16 16.11
N GLN A 291 -22.97 10.05 17.16
CA GLN A 291 -21.63 9.46 17.10
C GLN A 291 -21.66 8.03 16.51
N ALA A 292 -22.58 7.20 17.00
CA ALA A 292 -22.75 5.84 16.51
C ALA A 292 -23.16 5.79 15.03
N LYS A 293 -24.08 6.68 14.60
CA LYS A 293 -24.54 6.76 13.20
C LYS A 293 -23.45 7.28 12.26
N LEU A 294 -22.64 8.25 12.70
CA LEU A 294 -21.52 8.76 11.91
C LEU A 294 -20.43 7.71 11.75
N LEU A 295 -20.15 6.98 12.84
CA LEU A 295 -19.18 5.88 12.81
C LEU A 295 -19.63 4.76 11.86
N GLU A 296 -20.90 4.35 11.91
CA GLU A 296 -21.45 3.35 11.00
C GLU A 296 -21.40 3.80 9.53
N ARG A 297 -21.75 5.06 9.26
CA ARG A 297 -21.65 5.63 7.92
C ARG A 297 -20.20 5.61 7.42
N ARG A 298 -19.23 6.02 8.25
CA ARG A 298 -17.81 6.00 7.90
C ARG A 298 -17.33 4.58 7.60
N ARG A 299 -17.73 3.60 8.41
CA ARG A 299 -17.42 2.18 8.16
C ARG A 299 -18.02 1.68 6.85
N GLN A 300 -19.24 2.11 6.51
CA GLN A 300 -19.85 1.75 5.25
C GLN A 300 -19.14 2.39 4.05
N GLU A 301 -18.78 3.67 4.14
CA GLU A 301 -18.02 4.38 3.10
C GLU A 301 -16.65 3.76 2.90
N GLU A 302 -15.95 3.38 3.97
CA GLU A 302 -14.68 2.65 3.91
C GLU A 302 -14.85 1.27 3.28
N LYS A 303 -15.91 0.55 3.64
CA LYS A 303 -16.22 -0.75 3.05
C LYS A 303 -16.52 -0.63 1.54
N ASP A 304 -17.31 0.37 1.13
CA ASP A 304 -17.63 0.60 -0.27
C ASP A 304 -16.36 0.96 -1.08
N LYS A 305 -15.45 1.76 -0.52
CA LYS A 305 -14.13 2.05 -1.10
C LYS A 305 -13.29 0.77 -1.24
N MET A 306 -13.25 -0.07 -0.19
CA MET A 306 -12.53 -1.36 -0.24
C MET A 306 -13.14 -2.32 -1.26
N ASP A 307 -14.47 -2.39 -1.35
CA ASP A 307 -15.15 -3.22 -2.33
C ASP A 307 -14.89 -2.72 -3.76
N ALA A 308 -14.79 -1.41 -3.97
CA ALA A 308 -14.37 -0.84 -5.26
C ALA A 308 -12.92 -1.21 -5.64
N LEU A 309 -12.02 -1.37 -4.67
CA LEU A 309 -10.66 -1.85 -4.91
C LEU A 309 -10.60 -3.34 -5.28
N LYS A 310 -11.61 -4.13 -4.87
CA LYS A 310 -11.72 -5.57 -5.20
C LYS A 310 -12.12 -5.82 -6.65
N ASP A 311 -12.86 -4.91 -7.27
CA ASP A 311 -13.44 -5.06 -8.62
C ASP A 311 -12.41 -5.04 -9.76
N GLY A 312 -11.11 -5.12 -9.46
CA GLY A 312 -10.02 -5.26 -10.44
C GLY A 312 -10.03 -6.56 -11.25
N GLY A 313 -11.19 -7.21 -11.38
CA GLY A 313 -11.48 -8.20 -12.41
C GLY A 313 -10.83 -9.58 -12.23
N SER A 314 -11.38 -10.39 -11.34
CA SER A 314 -11.32 -11.84 -11.45
C SER A 314 -12.19 -12.31 -12.65
N SER A 315 -11.78 -12.00 -13.86
CA SER A 315 -12.42 -12.49 -15.07
C SER A 315 -11.45 -13.42 -15.79
N TRP A 316 -11.92 -14.60 -16.18
CA TRP A 316 -11.17 -15.58 -16.98
C TRP A 316 -10.50 -14.99 -18.23
N GLY A 317 -10.93 -13.80 -18.67
CA GLY A 317 -10.38 -13.06 -19.79
C GLY A 317 -9.18 -12.17 -19.45
N ASN A 318 -8.95 -11.82 -18.18
CA ASN A 318 -7.92 -10.87 -17.75
C ASN A 318 -6.82 -11.55 -16.91
N GLN A 319 -6.12 -12.49 -17.55
CA GLN A 319 -4.91 -13.06 -16.94
C GLN A 319 -3.82 -12.00 -16.89
N MET A 320 -3.32 -11.71 -15.68
CA MET A 320 -2.25 -10.72 -15.52
C MET A 320 -0.86 -11.33 -15.69
N ARG A 321 -0.63 -12.56 -15.22
CA ARG A 321 0.68 -13.20 -15.29
C ARG A 321 0.57 -14.68 -15.62
N SER A 322 1.48 -15.16 -16.47
CA SER A 322 1.57 -16.55 -16.90
C SER A 322 2.89 -17.16 -16.42
N TYR A 323 2.79 -18.27 -15.72
CA TYR A 323 3.91 -19.10 -15.25
C TYR A 323 3.92 -20.38 -16.09
N VAL A 324 4.90 -20.54 -16.96
CA VAL A 324 5.03 -21.72 -17.82
C VAL A 324 6.26 -22.51 -17.40
N LEU A 325 6.05 -23.77 -16.98
CA LEU A 325 7.13 -24.67 -16.61
C LEU A 325 7.36 -25.74 -17.69
N HIS A 326 6.40 -25.95 -18.57
CA HIS A 326 6.48 -26.89 -19.68
C HIS A 326 5.57 -26.44 -20.84
N PRO A 327 5.98 -26.49 -22.13
CA PRO A 327 7.20 -27.12 -22.68
C PRO A 327 8.47 -26.27 -22.63
N TYR A 328 8.36 -25.03 -22.28
CA TYR A 328 9.46 -24.09 -22.03
C TYR A 328 9.32 -23.49 -20.63
N GLN A 329 10.35 -22.82 -20.16
CA GLN A 329 10.34 -22.19 -18.83
C GLN A 329 10.32 -20.67 -18.99
N MET A 330 9.26 -20.03 -18.50
CA MET A 330 9.10 -18.59 -18.58
C MET A 330 8.00 -18.12 -17.60
N VAL A 331 8.22 -16.97 -16.97
CA VAL A 331 7.17 -16.19 -16.31
C VAL A 331 7.05 -14.88 -17.08
N LYS A 332 5.82 -14.54 -17.49
CA LYS A 332 5.54 -13.31 -18.25
C LYS A 332 4.33 -12.58 -17.66
N ASP A 333 4.48 -11.29 -17.40
CA ASP A 333 3.37 -10.38 -17.14
C ASP A 333 2.77 -9.92 -18.47
N LEU A 334 1.49 -10.17 -18.67
CA LEU A 334 0.80 -9.90 -19.94
C LEU A 334 0.44 -8.43 -20.13
N ARG A 335 0.52 -7.61 -19.06
CA ARG A 335 0.22 -6.17 -19.08
C ARG A 335 1.47 -5.35 -19.43
N THR A 336 2.60 -5.73 -18.83
CA THR A 336 3.88 -5.01 -18.95
C THR A 336 4.81 -5.63 -19.99
N GLU A 337 4.52 -6.86 -20.43
CA GLU A 337 5.37 -7.71 -21.26
C GLU A 337 6.72 -8.10 -20.64
N PHE A 338 6.95 -7.72 -19.36
CA PHE A 338 8.14 -8.13 -18.63
C PHE A 338 8.16 -9.65 -18.45
N GLU A 339 9.30 -10.28 -18.75
CA GLU A 339 9.44 -11.75 -18.72
C GLU A 339 10.77 -12.20 -18.14
N VAL A 340 10.76 -13.35 -17.49
CA VAL A 340 11.93 -13.99 -16.86
C VAL A 340 11.94 -15.48 -17.22
N GLY A 341 13.10 -15.98 -17.69
CA GLY A 341 13.29 -17.37 -18.12
C GLY A 341 13.52 -18.38 -16.99
N ASN A 342 13.48 -17.95 -15.71
CA ASN A 342 13.66 -18.82 -14.55
C ASN A 342 12.44 -18.80 -13.63
N PRO A 343 11.40 -19.62 -13.90
CA PRO A 343 10.20 -19.67 -13.08
C PRO A 343 10.47 -20.06 -11.63
N GLN A 344 11.48 -20.87 -11.37
CA GLN A 344 11.81 -21.32 -10.01
C GLN A 344 12.29 -20.15 -9.15
N ALA A 345 13.15 -19.28 -9.67
CA ALA A 345 13.62 -18.09 -8.96
C ALA A 345 12.44 -17.15 -8.63
N VAL A 346 11.52 -16.96 -9.59
CA VAL A 346 10.32 -16.15 -9.39
C VAL A 346 9.45 -16.74 -8.28
N LEU A 347 9.16 -18.05 -8.31
CA LEU A 347 8.38 -18.74 -7.28
C LEU A 347 9.11 -18.80 -5.92
N ASP A 348 10.41 -18.59 -5.89
CA ASP A 348 11.21 -18.42 -4.68
C ASP A 348 11.32 -16.96 -4.20
N GLY A 349 10.53 -16.04 -4.79
CA GLY A 349 10.36 -14.66 -4.33
C GLY A 349 11.15 -13.60 -5.10
N GLU A 350 11.79 -13.93 -6.24
CA GLU A 350 12.46 -12.94 -7.09
C GLU A 350 11.45 -12.27 -8.03
N ILE A 351 10.59 -11.41 -7.46
CA ILE A 351 9.50 -10.75 -8.19
C ILE A 351 9.68 -9.23 -8.35
N ASP A 352 10.77 -8.65 -7.86
CA ASP A 352 10.99 -7.20 -7.88
C ASP A 352 10.85 -6.59 -9.29
N GLY A 353 11.43 -7.23 -10.30
CA GLY A 353 11.31 -6.77 -11.68
C GLY A 353 9.86 -6.71 -12.19
N PHE A 354 9.01 -7.67 -11.77
CA PHE A 354 7.58 -7.65 -12.09
C PHE A 354 6.84 -6.53 -11.35
N LEU A 355 7.17 -6.31 -10.07
CA LEU A 355 6.59 -5.24 -9.26
C LEU A 355 6.93 -3.86 -9.85
N GLU A 356 8.20 -3.62 -10.15
CA GLU A 356 8.67 -2.38 -10.76
C GLU A 356 8.00 -2.12 -12.12
N ALA A 357 8.00 -3.11 -13.01
CA ALA A 357 7.34 -3.00 -14.30
C ALA A 357 5.82 -2.72 -14.14
N GLY A 358 5.16 -3.39 -13.19
CA GLY A 358 3.75 -3.19 -12.89
C GLY A 358 3.43 -1.79 -12.36
N ILE A 359 4.27 -1.25 -11.47
CA ILE A 359 4.12 0.10 -10.92
C ILE A 359 4.28 1.15 -12.03
N ARG A 360 5.31 1.01 -12.88
CA ARG A 360 5.55 1.91 -14.03
C ARG A 360 4.39 1.86 -15.02
N TRP A 361 3.90 0.66 -15.34
CA TRP A 361 2.75 0.47 -16.22
C TRP A 361 1.50 1.15 -15.68
N ARG A 362 1.16 0.95 -14.39
CA ARG A 362 0.01 1.61 -13.75
C ARG A 362 0.09 3.12 -13.84
N LYS A 363 1.27 3.70 -13.57
CA LYS A 363 1.48 5.14 -13.65
C LYS A 363 1.28 5.70 -15.07
N GLN A 364 1.70 4.97 -16.09
CA GLN A 364 1.46 5.33 -17.49
C GLN A 364 -0.03 5.31 -17.83
N GLN A 365 -0.78 4.33 -17.31
CA GLN A 365 -2.23 4.27 -17.51
C GLN A 365 -2.94 5.46 -16.85
N GLU A 366 -2.55 5.86 -15.64
CA GLU A 366 -3.09 7.02 -14.93
C GLU A 366 -2.83 8.35 -15.67
N GLN A 367 -1.71 8.46 -16.39
CA GLN A 367 -1.36 9.65 -17.17
C GLN A 367 -2.08 9.72 -18.52
N THR A 368 -2.58 8.59 -19.03
CA THR A 368 -3.27 8.49 -20.32
C THR A 368 -4.80 8.50 -20.19
N ALA A 369 -5.34 8.34 -18.98
CA ALA A 369 -6.76 8.40 -18.67
C ALA A 369 -7.20 9.81 -18.29
#